data_756940b282ad9c8b393a6473ff42d227
#
_entry.id   756940b282ad9c8b393a6473ff42d227
#
_cell.length_a   1.000
_cell.length_b   1.000
_cell.length_c   1.000
_cell.angle_alpha   90.00
_cell.angle_beta   90.00
_cell.angle_gamma   90.00
#
_symmetry.space_group_name_H-M   'P 1'
#
loop_
_entity.id
_entity.type
_entity.pdbx_description
1 polymer ?
#
loop_
_entity_poly.entity_id
_entity_poly.type
_entity_poly.pdbx_seq_one_letter_code
_entity_poly.pdbx_strand_id
1 'polypeptide(L)'
;MLNQFSRTELLIGKEGIEKLQNSKVAVFGIGGVGSFVVEGLVRAGVSNFILVDDDKICLTNLNRQIIATRKTIGKPKVEVAKERILEINPNANVEVYQEFFMPDSKEILDDTVDYIVDSVDTVTAKVELVVRANKLNIPIISSMGTGNKLDPTRFEVTDIYK
;
A
#
# COMPACT_ATOMS: atom_id res chain seq x y z
N MET A 1 -15.10 0.28 -25.23
CA MET A 1 -13.80 -0.36 -25.65
C MET A 1 -13.28 -1.11 -24.42
N LEU A 2 -12.79 -2.35 -24.58
CA LEU A 2 -12.24 -3.11 -23.43
C LEU A 2 -10.93 -2.46 -22.94
N ASN A 3 -10.76 -2.37 -21.61
CA ASN A 3 -9.56 -1.89 -20.95
C ASN A 3 -9.15 -2.86 -19.82
N GLN A 4 -8.05 -2.58 -19.13
CA GLN A 4 -7.51 -3.44 -18.06
C GLN A 4 -8.47 -3.65 -16.89
N PHE A 5 -9.47 -2.80 -16.70
CA PHE A 5 -10.43 -2.86 -15.59
C PHE A 5 -11.79 -3.44 -15.98
N SER A 6 -12.01 -3.79 -17.26
CA SER A 6 -13.33 -4.23 -17.77
C SER A 6 -13.93 -5.42 -17.01
N ARG A 7 -13.10 -6.33 -16.49
CA ARG A 7 -13.59 -7.46 -15.69
C ARG A 7 -13.98 -7.05 -14.27
N THR A 8 -13.26 -6.12 -13.67
CA THR A 8 -13.61 -5.54 -12.38
C THR A 8 -14.90 -4.72 -12.49
N GLU A 9 -15.06 -3.98 -13.60
CA GLU A 9 -16.28 -3.21 -13.90
C GLU A 9 -17.54 -4.08 -13.94
N LEU A 10 -17.46 -5.33 -14.42
CA LEU A 10 -18.58 -6.28 -14.39
C LEU A 10 -19.05 -6.63 -12.96
N LEU A 11 -18.18 -6.51 -11.97
CA LEU A 11 -18.49 -6.83 -10.57
C LEU A 11 -18.99 -5.62 -9.78
N ILE A 12 -18.35 -4.46 -9.96
CA ILE A 12 -18.60 -3.26 -9.14
C ILE A 12 -19.27 -2.10 -9.90
N GLY A 13 -19.50 -2.28 -11.21
CA GLY A 13 -20.07 -1.26 -12.08
C GLY A 13 -19.09 -0.16 -12.45
N LYS A 14 -19.53 0.70 -13.37
CA LYS A 14 -18.74 1.84 -13.85
C LYS A 14 -18.45 2.85 -12.74
N GLU A 15 -19.45 3.17 -11.93
CA GLU A 15 -19.30 4.10 -10.79
C GLU A 15 -18.27 3.60 -9.78
N GLY A 16 -18.23 2.27 -9.52
CA GLY A 16 -17.23 1.67 -8.65
C GLY A 16 -15.82 1.81 -9.21
N ILE A 17 -15.63 1.62 -10.51
CA ILE A 17 -14.32 1.85 -11.16
C ILE A 17 -13.93 3.33 -11.11
N GLU A 18 -14.83 4.25 -11.40
CA GLU A 18 -14.58 5.70 -11.34
C GLU A 18 -14.19 6.12 -9.91
N LYS A 19 -14.85 5.56 -8.89
CA LYS A 19 -14.49 5.79 -7.49
C LYS A 19 -13.08 5.32 -7.18
N LEU A 20 -12.70 4.09 -7.58
CA LEU A 20 -11.35 3.56 -7.36
C LEU A 20 -10.29 4.38 -8.10
N GLN A 21 -10.55 4.79 -9.34
CA GLN A 21 -9.62 5.59 -10.13
C GLN A 21 -9.36 6.98 -9.53
N ASN A 22 -10.34 7.55 -8.88
CA ASN A 22 -10.22 8.86 -8.22
C ASN A 22 -9.67 8.76 -6.80
N SER A 23 -9.71 7.57 -6.18
CA SER A 23 -9.22 7.39 -4.81
C SER A 23 -7.71 7.48 -4.71
N LYS A 24 -7.22 8.14 -3.65
CA LYS A 24 -5.80 8.26 -3.28
C LYS A 24 -5.53 7.41 -2.04
N VAL A 25 -4.67 6.41 -2.19
CA VAL A 25 -4.33 5.46 -1.11
C VAL A 25 -2.88 5.61 -0.70
N ALA A 26 -2.64 5.84 0.59
CA ALA A 26 -1.30 5.88 1.16
C ALA A 26 -0.94 4.50 1.74
N VAL A 27 0.17 3.91 1.28
CA VAL A 27 0.67 2.61 1.74
C VAL A 27 2.00 2.81 2.45
N PHE A 28 2.03 2.51 3.73
CA PHE A 28 3.21 2.57 4.57
C PHE A 28 3.77 1.16 4.79
N GLY A 29 5.04 0.96 4.40
CA GLY A 29 5.72 -0.33 4.39
C GLY A 29 5.44 -1.12 3.10
N ILE A 30 6.45 -1.24 2.24
CA ILE A 30 6.37 -1.99 0.97
C ILE A 30 7.10 -3.33 1.10
N GLY A 31 6.76 -4.03 2.17
CA GLY A 31 7.32 -5.34 2.52
C GLY A 31 6.51 -6.52 1.98
N GLY A 32 6.50 -7.62 2.76
CA GLY A 32 5.78 -8.86 2.41
C GLY A 32 4.26 -8.71 2.34
N VAL A 33 3.69 -7.74 3.06
CA VAL A 33 2.26 -7.40 3.01
C VAL A 33 2.02 -6.25 2.02
N GLY A 34 2.67 -5.10 2.24
CA GLY A 34 2.39 -3.89 1.46
C GLY A 34 2.65 -4.03 -0.03
N SER A 35 3.65 -4.82 -0.44
CA SER A 35 3.88 -5.05 -1.86
C SER A 35 2.72 -5.78 -2.56
N PHE A 36 2.06 -6.73 -1.87
CA PHE A 36 0.86 -7.39 -2.40
C PHE A 36 -0.38 -6.49 -2.33
N VAL A 37 -0.48 -5.63 -1.31
CA VAL A 37 -1.55 -4.62 -1.24
C VAL A 37 -1.48 -3.69 -2.45
N VAL A 38 -0.30 -3.13 -2.75
CA VAL A 38 -0.08 -2.27 -3.92
C VAL A 38 -0.46 -2.98 -5.22
N GLU A 39 0.00 -4.22 -5.42
CA GLU A 39 -0.34 -5.03 -6.60
C GLU A 39 -1.86 -5.24 -6.72
N GLY A 40 -2.53 -5.57 -5.61
CA GLY A 40 -3.99 -5.78 -5.58
C GLY A 40 -4.77 -4.51 -5.90
N LEU A 41 -4.39 -3.38 -5.29
CA LEU A 41 -5.07 -2.09 -5.44
C LEU A 41 -4.96 -1.54 -6.87
N VAL A 42 -3.75 -1.57 -7.47
CA VAL A 42 -3.57 -1.07 -8.84
C VAL A 42 -4.35 -1.93 -9.86
N ARG A 43 -4.41 -3.25 -9.66
CA ARG A 43 -5.21 -4.15 -10.51
C ARG A 43 -6.71 -3.99 -10.32
N ALA A 44 -7.14 -3.60 -9.13
CA ALA A 44 -8.55 -3.29 -8.86
C ALA A 44 -9.00 -1.96 -9.52
N GLY A 45 -8.07 -1.03 -9.79
CA GLY A 45 -8.38 0.24 -10.45
C GLY A 45 -7.96 1.49 -9.69
N VAL A 46 -7.38 1.37 -8.47
CA VAL A 46 -6.80 2.53 -7.78
C VAL A 46 -5.72 3.16 -8.63
N SER A 47 -5.75 4.47 -8.77
CA SER A 47 -4.85 5.19 -9.68
C SER A 47 -3.99 6.25 -9.00
N ASN A 48 -4.25 6.59 -7.73
CA ASN A 48 -3.42 7.56 -7.02
C ASN A 48 -2.83 6.90 -5.76
N PHE A 49 -1.51 6.94 -5.63
CA PHE A 49 -0.77 6.29 -4.58
C PHE A 49 0.23 7.22 -3.90
N ILE A 50 0.36 7.07 -2.58
CA ILE A 50 1.50 7.49 -1.80
C ILE A 50 2.17 6.22 -1.27
N LEU A 51 3.46 6.02 -1.55
CA LEU A 51 4.24 4.86 -1.11
C LEU A 51 5.37 5.32 -0.18
N VAL A 52 5.44 4.73 1.01
CA VAL A 52 6.43 5.09 2.04
C VAL A 52 7.16 3.83 2.51
N ASP A 53 8.48 3.77 2.31
CA ASP A 53 9.36 2.70 2.80
C ASP A 53 10.81 3.15 2.62
N ASP A 54 11.67 3.02 3.62
CA ASP A 54 13.07 3.47 3.57
C ASP A 54 14.03 2.44 2.97
N ASP A 55 13.60 1.19 2.91
CA ASP A 55 14.44 0.05 2.56
C ASP A 55 14.77 -0.05 1.07
N LYS A 56 15.87 -0.76 0.82
CA LYS A 56 16.20 -1.31 -0.49
C LYS A 56 15.89 -2.81 -0.53
N ILE A 57 15.60 -3.29 -1.73
CA ILE A 57 15.39 -4.73 -1.95
C ILE A 57 16.69 -5.49 -1.68
N CYS A 58 16.62 -6.51 -0.85
CA CYS A 58 17.73 -7.40 -0.57
C CYS A 58 17.40 -8.85 -0.97
N LEU A 59 18.43 -9.71 -1.01
CA LEU A 59 18.31 -11.11 -1.42
C LEU A 59 17.26 -11.87 -0.60
N THR A 60 17.19 -11.60 0.70
CA THR A 60 16.26 -12.28 1.63
C THR A 60 14.80 -11.85 1.47
N ASN A 61 14.53 -10.81 0.67
CA ASN A 61 13.16 -10.39 0.37
C ASN A 61 12.48 -11.24 -0.71
N LEU A 62 13.27 -11.96 -1.53
CA LEU A 62 12.77 -12.73 -2.67
C LEU A 62 11.73 -13.79 -2.29
N ASN A 63 11.76 -14.27 -1.06
CA ASN A 63 10.87 -15.32 -0.60
C ASN A 63 9.42 -14.88 -0.36
N ARG A 64 9.16 -13.55 -0.20
CA ARG A 64 7.85 -13.05 0.24
C ARG A 64 7.42 -11.68 -0.31
N GLN A 65 8.31 -10.90 -0.93
CA GLN A 65 7.96 -9.59 -1.48
C GLN A 65 7.80 -9.68 -2.99
N ILE A 66 6.60 -9.38 -3.51
CA ILE A 66 6.29 -9.55 -4.94
C ILE A 66 7.13 -8.67 -5.85
N ILE A 67 7.59 -7.51 -5.37
CA ILE A 67 8.46 -6.59 -6.11
C ILE A 67 9.94 -7.04 -6.11
N ALA A 68 10.30 -8.00 -5.23
CA ALA A 68 11.67 -8.46 -5.10
C ALA A 68 12.00 -9.53 -6.15
N THR A 69 12.93 -9.22 -7.01
CA THR A 69 13.50 -10.12 -8.01
C THR A 69 15.02 -9.97 -8.02
N ARG A 70 15.75 -10.90 -8.66
CA ARG A 70 17.19 -10.76 -8.83
C ARG A 70 17.60 -9.47 -9.56
N LYS A 71 16.72 -8.93 -10.42
CA LYS A 71 16.95 -7.68 -11.17
C LYS A 71 16.71 -6.42 -10.35
N THR A 72 15.94 -6.52 -9.24
CA THR A 72 15.56 -5.37 -8.42
C THR A 72 16.38 -5.26 -7.13
N ILE A 73 17.24 -6.24 -6.81
CA ILE A 73 18.12 -6.18 -5.64
C ILE A 73 18.96 -4.89 -5.66
N GLY A 74 19.01 -4.19 -4.51
CA GLY A 74 19.71 -2.93 -4.31
C GLY A 74 18.93 -1.67 -4.67
N LYS A 75 17.82 -1.79 -5.39
CA LYS A 75 16.94 -0.65 -5.69
C LYS A 75 16.04 -0.32 -4.50
N PRO A 76 15.64 0.98 -4.30
CA PRO A 76 14.63 1.35 -3.31
C PRO A 76 13.31 0.64 -3.57
N LYS A 77 12.68 0.13 -2.50
CA LYS A 77 11.39 -0.59 -2.62
C LYS A 77 10.29 0.28 -3.22
N VAL A 78 10.20 1.53 -2.79
CA VAL A 78 9.18 2.49 -3.27
C VAL A 78 9.31 2.76 -4.76
N GLU A 79 10.53 2.86 -5.29
CA GLU A 79 10.76 3.09 -6.72
C GLU A 79 10.39 1.86 -7.56
N VAL A 80 10.75 0.67 -7.09
CA VAL A 80 10.38 -0.58 -7.80
C VAL A 80 8.87 -0.80 -7.78
N ALA A 81 8.21 -0.47 -6.66
CA ALA A 81 6.75 -0.52 -6.58
C ALA A 81 6.09 0.49 -7.52
N LYS A 82 6.63 1.71 -7.64
CA LYS A 82 6.18 2.72 -8.61
C LYS A 82 6.35 2.23 -10.05
N GLU A 83 7.54 1.71 -10.42
CA GLU A 83 7.77 1.12 -11.74
C GLU A 83 6.69 0.05 -12.02
N ARG A 84 6.43 -0.82 -11.04
CA ARG A 84 5.43 -1.90 -11.15
C ARG A 84 3.99 -1.39 -11.33
N ILE A 85 3.59 -0.35 -10.60
CA ILE A 85 2.28 0.29 -10.76
C ILE A 85 2.13 0.82 -12.19
N LEU A 86 3.14 1.54 -12.70
CA LEU A 86 3.10 2.15 -14.03
C LEU A 86 3.12 1.14 -15.16
N GLU A 87 3.72 -0.05 -14.97
CA GLU A 87 3.60 -1.19 -15.90
C GLU A 87 2.18 -1.72 -16.01
N ILE A 88 1.40 -1.69 -14.92
CA ILE A 88 0.01 -2.17 -14.86
C ILE A 88 -0.97 -1.09 -15.28
N ASN A 89 -0.79 0.13 -14.75
CA ASN A 89 -1.61 1.30 -15.06
C ASN A 89 -0.71 2.50 -15.39
N PRO A 90 -0.42 2.72 -16.68
CA PRO A 90 0.45 3.83 -17.12
C PRO A 90 -0.07 5.23 -16.76
N ASN A 91 -1.37 5.34 -16.45
CA ASN A 91 -2.01 6.61 -16.09
C ASN A 91 -2.06 6.85 -14.58
N ALA A 92 -1.47 5.96 -13.76
CA ALA A 92 -1.46 6.13 -12.32
C ALA A 92 -0.53 7.28 -11.91
N ASN A 93 -0.96 8.02 -10.88
CA ASN A 93 -0.16 9.01 -10.19
C ASN A 93 0.46 8.38 -8.94
N VAL A 94 1.79 8.38 -8.83
CA VAL A 94 2.50 7.70 -7.74
C VAL A 94 3.53 8.62 -7.13
N GLU A 95 3.26 9.05 -5.91
CA GLU A 95 4.18 9.75 -5.03
C GLU A 95 4.98 8.75 -4.21
N VAL A 96 6.28 8.94 -4.08
CA VAL A 96 7.17 8.04 -3.33
C VAL A 96 7.98 8.79 -2.29
N TYR A 97 8.08 8.22 -1.12
CA TYR A 97 8.86 8.73 0.00
C TYR A 97 9.79 7.61 0.48
N GLN A 98 11.07 7.71 0.15
CA GLN A 98 12.09 6.78 0.65
C GLN A 98 12.56 7.24 2.02
N GLU A 99 11.71 7.04 3.03
CA GLU A 99 12.01 7.44 4.41
C GLU A 99 11.43 6.46 5.43
N PHE A 100 12.09 6.36 6.58
CA PHE A 100 11.61 5.62 7.72
C PHE A 100 10.58 6.48 8.48
N PHE A 101 9.31 6.08 8.43
CA PHE A 101 8.23 6.85 9.01
C PHE A 101 8.25 6.77 10.54
N MET A 102 8.28 7.94 11.19
CA MET A 102 8.31 8.11 12.64
C MET A 102 7.48 9.35 13.06
N PRO A 103 7.23 9.58 14.36
CA PRO A 103 6.46 10.74 14.83
C PRO A 103 7.01 12.10 14.39
N ASP A 104 8.32 12.21 14.18
CA ASP A 104 9.03 13.40 13.69
C ASP A 104 9.17 13.50 12.18
N SER A 105 8.64 12.50 11.44
CA SER A 105 8.62 12.52 9.98
C SER A 105 7.78 13.68 9.44
N LYS A 106 8.16 14.16 8.25
CA LYS A 106 7.43 15.17 7.50
C LYS A 106 5.95 14.84 7.39
N GLU A 107 5.15 15.86 7.15
CA GLU A 107 3.73 15.68 6.88
C GLU A 107 3.55 15.13 5.46
N ILE A 108 3.32 13.81 5.36
CA ILE A 108 3.10 13.08 4.10
C ILE A 108 1.59 12.94 3.83
N LEU A 109 0.80 12.93 4.91
CA LEU A 109 -0.65 12.76 4.85
C LEU A 109 -1.33 14.12 4.88
N ASP A 110 -2.29 14.30 4.00
CA ASP A 110 -3.16 15.47 3.93
C ASP A 110 -4.62 15.06 3.72
N ASP A 111 -5.52 16.01 3.62
CA ASP A 111 -6.96 15.82 3.43
C ASP A 111 -7.35 15.28 2.04
N THR A 112 -6.39 15.11 1.14
CA THR A 112 -6.61 14.48 -0.18
C THR A 112 -6.47 12.95 -0.17
N VAL A 113 -6.01 12.38 0.95
CA VAL A 113 -5.87 10.93 1.12
C VAL A 113 -7.19 10.31 1.54
N ASP A 114 -7.69 9.37 0.76
CA ASP A 114 -8.96 8.68 1.04
C ASP A 114 -8.80 7.48 1.98
N TYR A 115 -7.64 6.83 1.99
CA TYR A 115 -7.41 5.62 2.77
C TYR A 115 -5.94 5.40 3.09
N ILE A 116 -5.66 4.89 4.29
CA ILE A 116 -4.32 4.52 4.73
C ILE A 116 -4.21 3.01 4.90
N VAL A 117 -3.14 2.42 4.36
CA VAL A 117 -2.75 1.04 4.63
C VAL A 117 -1.45 1.03 5.42
N ASP A 118 -1.52 0.54 6.64
CA ASP A 118 -0.37 0.33 7.51
C ASP A 118 0.12 -1.11 7.41
N SER A 119 1.27 -1.31 6.80
CA SER A 119 2.00 -2.58 6.73
C SER A 119 3.45 -2.47 7.20
N VAL A 120 3.75 -1.45 8.02
CA VAL A 120 5.04 -1.35 8.71
C VAL A 120 5.13 -2.37 9.86
N ASP A 121 6.33 -2.71 10.28
CA ASP A 121 6.59 -3.64 11.40
C ASP A 121 6.94 -2.95 12.73
N THR A 122 7.22 -1.65 12.68
CA THR A 122 7.60 -0.84 13.85
C THR A 122 6.37 -0.34 14.60
N VAL A 123 6.21 -0.72 15.88
CA VAL A 123 5.04 -0.37 16.70
C VAL A 123 4.87 1.15 16.85
N THR A 124 5.96 1.89 17.04
CA THR A 124 5.90 3.36 17.16
C THR A 124 5.32 4.01 15.90
N ALA A 125 5.73 3.55 14.71
CA ALA A 125 5.20 4.03 13.44
C ALA A 125 3.71 3.70 13.29
N LYS A 126 3.28 2.47 13.67
CA LYS A 126 1.86 2.08 13.65
C LYS A 126 0.98 2.97 14.51
N VAL A 127 1.41 3.24 15.74
CA VAL A 127 0.67 4.11 16.66
C VAL A 127 0.57 5.53 16.08
N GLU A 128 1.67 6.07 15.55
CA GLU A 128 1.67 7.40 14.93
C GLU A 128 0.74 7.46 13.71
N LEU A 129 0.73 6.42 12.86
CA LEU A 129 -0.18 6.35 11.71
C LEU A 129 -1.64 6.40 12.16
N VAL A 130 -2.02 5.63 13.18
CA VAL A 130 -3.38 5.64 13.73
C VAL A 130 -3.73 7.01 14.30
N VAL A 131 -2.80 7.67 15.03
CA VAL A 131 -3.01 9.00 15.59
C VAL A 131 -3.22 10.04 14.48
N ARG A 132 -2.39 10.03 13.42
CA ARG A 132 -2.53 10.95 12.27
C ARG A 132 -3.80 10.68 11.49
N ALA A 133 -4.10 9.41 11.20
CA ALA A 133 -5.34 9.00 10.53
C ALA A 133 -6.58 9.52 11.27
N ASN A 134 -6.61 9.37 12.58
CA ASN A 134 -7.70 9.87 13.42
C ASN A 134 -7.81 11.40 13.38
N LYS A 135 -6.70 12.13 13.52
CA LYS A 135 -6.68 13.60 13.45
C LYS A 135 -7.18 14.13 12.10
N LEU A 136 -6.85 13.44 10.99
CA LEU A 136 -7.25 13.82 9.65
C LEU A 136 -8.61 13.21 9.24
N ASN A 137 -9.20 12.39 10.11
CA ASN A 137 -10.42 11.65 9.84
C ASN A 137 -10.34 10.76 8.58
N ILE A 138 -9.16 10.16 8.34
CA ILE A 138 -8.89 9.25 7.24
C ILE A 138 -9.04 7.80 7.73
N PRO A 139 -9.81 6.94 7.05
CA PRO A 139 -9.89 5.52 7.41
C PRO A 139 -8.54 4.83 7.22
N ILE A 140 -8.21 3.93 8.16
CA ILE A 140 -6.96 3.17 8.15
C ILE A 140 -7.20 1.69 8.40
N ILE A 141 -6.48 0.84 7.67
CA ILE A 141 -6.34 -0.59 7.99
C ILE A 141 -4.90 -0.91 8.35
N SER A 142 -4.70 -1.62 9.45
CA SER A 142 -3.37 -2.07 9.89
C SER A 142 -3.25 -3.59 9.79
N SER A 143 -2.17 -4.06 9.19
CA SER A 143 -1.87 -5.50 9.12
C SER A 143 -1.24 -6.06 10.40
N MET A 144 -1.17 -5.29 11.47
CA MET A 144 -0.60 -5.67 12.77
C MET A 144 0.73 -6.44 12.63
N GLY A 145 0.90 -7.59 13.24
CA GLY A 145 2.10 -8.43 13.14
C GLY A 145 1.81 -9.75 12.45
N THR A 146 2.03 -9.83 11.14
CA THR A 146 1.72 -11.03 10.33
C THR A 146 2.87 -12.03 10.22
N GLY A 147 4.07 -11.69 10.70
CA GLY A 147 5.22 -12.58 10.72
C GLY A 147 5.00 -13.82 11.62
N ASN A 148 5.57 -14.96 11.23
CA ASN A 148 5.49 -16.23 11.96
C ASN A 148 4.07 -16.79 12.16
N LYS A 149 3.10 -16.39 11.33
CA LYS A 149 1.74 -16.93 11.34
C LYS A 149 1.62 -17.98 10.23
N LEU A 150 1.50 -19.25 10.63
CA LEU A 150 1.52 -20.36 9.66
C LEU A 150 0.13 -20.69 9.10
N ASP A 151 -0.92 -20.38 9.84
CA ASP A 151 -2.30 -20.66 9.43
C ASP A 151 -3.00 -19.36 9.01
N PRO A 152 -3.15 -19.09 7.70
CA PRO A 152 -3.77 -17.88 7.20
C PRO A 152 -5.26 -17.79 7.48
N THR A 153 -5.92 -18.91 7.80
CA THR A 153 -7.36 -18.94 8.10
C THR A 153 -7.70 -18.34 9.46
N ARG A 154 -6.70 -18.10 10.29
CA ARG A 154 -6.83 -17.52 11.63
C ARG A 154 -6.69 -16.00 11.66
N PHE A 155 -6.46 -15.35 10.51
CA PHE A 155 -6.52 -13.89 10.44
C PHE A 155 -7.97 -13.44 10.44
N GLU A 156 -8.23 -12.42 11.26
CA GLU A 156 -9.53 -11.78 11.37
C GLU A 156 -9.39 -10.29 11.09
N VAL A 157 -10.36 -9.73 10.38
CA VAL A 157 -10.50 -8.28 10.22
C VAL A 157 -11.46 -7.81 11.31
N THR A 158 -10.96 -7.00 12.22
CA THR A 158 -11.73 -6.49 13.35
C THR A 158 -11.43 -5.03 13.63
N ASP A 159 -12.37 -4.35 14.26
CA ASP A 159 -12.19 -3.01 14.77
C ASP A 159 -11.43 -3.09 16.11
N ILE A 160 -10.38 -2.27 16.27
CA ILE A 160 -9.58 -2.25 17.52
C ILE A 160 -10.35 -1.72 18.73
N TYR A 161 -11.49 -1.09 18.53
CA TYR A 161 -12.37 -0.59 19.59
C TYR A 161 -13.50 -1.59 19.97
N LYS A 162 -13.51 -2.75 19.36
CA LYS A 162 -14.45 -3.86 19.63
C LYS A 162 -13.68 -5.07 20.13
#